data_5bcae12cad2ffb2d856aeb01a113c685
#
_entry.id   5bcae12cad2ffb2d856aeb01a113c685
#
_cell.length_a   1.000
_cell.length_b   1.000
_cell.length_c   1.000
_cell.angle_alpha   90.00
_cell.angle_beta   90.00
_cell.angle_gamma   90.00
#
_symmetry.space_group_name_H-M   'P 1'
#
loop_
_entity.id
_entity.type
_entity.pdbx_description
1 polymer ?
#
loop_
_entity_poly.entity_id
_entity_poly.type
_entity_poly.pdbx_seq_one_letter_code
_entity_poly.pdbx_strand_id
1 'polypeptide(L)' 'MMTTSVLRMIRSGGGWQLLDDGRPVFWFPERNKGLEIARLMADARSLNHGTRTMLEVQNDDDAMETIAAFA' A
#
# COMPACT_ATOMS: atom_id res chain seq x y z
N MET A 1 19.08 -0.05 -11.96
CA MET A 1 19.08 0.08 -10.50
C MET A 1 17.66 -0.15 -10.00
N MET A 2 17.48 -1.09 -9.06
CA MET A 2 16.17 -1.36 -8.52
C MET A 2 15.78 -0.29 -7.51
N THR A 3 14.63 0.32 -7.72
CA THR A 3 14.05 1.23 -6.75
C THR A 3 13.06 0.48 -5.87
N THR A 4 12.91 0.93 -4.64
CA THR A 4 11.92 0.38 -3.72
C THR A 4 10.85 1.41 -3.48
N SER A 5 9.58 1.01 -3.61
CA SER A 5 8.45 1.86 -3.27
C SER A 5 7.69 1.28 -2.08
N VAL A 6 6.98 2.12 -1.36
CA VAL A 6 6.19 1.70 -0.22
C VAL A 6 4.76 2.21 -0.38
N LEU A 7 3.81 1.29 -0.35
CA LEU A 7 2.39 1.60 -0.29
C LEU A 7 1.93 1.35 1.14
N ARG A 8 1.29 2.33 1.75
CA ARG A 8 0.80 2.24 3.13
C ARG A 8 -0.68 2.51 3.21
N MET A 9 -1.37 1.68 3.97
CA MET A 9 -2.77 1.86 4.29
C MET A 9 -2.88 2.26 5.75
N ILE A 10 -3.45 3.44 6.01
CA ILE A 10 -3.67 3.94 7.36
C ILE A 10 -5.15 4.26 7.57
N ARG A 11 -5.60 4.12 8.80
CA ARG A 11 -6.98 4.50 9.15
C ARG A 11 -7.13 6.02 9.08
N SER A 12 -8.20 6.48 8.41
CA SER A 12 -8.44 7.89 8.23
C SER A 12 -9.93 8.15 7.96
N GLY A 13 -10.55 9.03 8.73
CA GLY A 13 -11.91 9.50 8.46
C GLY A 13 -12.97 8.41 8.36
N GLY A 14 -12.89 7.38 9.21
CA GLY A 14 -13.83 6.26 9.18
C GLY A 14 -13.57 5.23 8.10
N GLY A 15 -12.47 5.35 7.40
CA GLY A 15 -12.04 4.40 6.36
C GLY A 15 -10.53 4.27 6.34
N TRP A 16 -9.99 4.16 5.12
CA TRP A 16 -8.57 3.88 4.91
C TRP A 16 -7.99 4.78 3.83
N GLN A 17 -6.86 5.40 4.15
CA GLN A 17 -6.11 6.23 3.21
C GLN A 17 -4.96 5.40 2.67
N LEU A 18 -4.82 5.35 1.34
CA LEU A 18 -3.67 4.73 0.69
C LEU A 18 -2.63 5.80 0.39
N LEU A 19 -1.42 5.59 0.87
CA LEU A 19 -0.29 6.48 0.66
C LEU A 19 0.71 5.82 -0.27
N ASP A 20 1.16 6.56 -1.28
CA ASP A 20 2.18 6.11 -2.23
C ASP A 20 3.47 6.88 -1.94
N ASP A 21 4.44 6.21 -1.33
CA ASP A 21 5.69 6.82 -0.85
C ASP A 21 5.42 8.09 -0.03
N GLY A 22 4.41 8.01 0.83
CA GLY A 22 4.02 9.09 1.73
C GLY A 22 2.99 10.06 1.17
N ARG A 23 2.59 9.92 -0.10
CA ARG A 23 1.59 10.80 -0.71
C ARG A 23 0.21 10.16 -0.71
N PRO A 24 -0.83 10.84 -0.19
CA PRO A 24 -2.20 10.32 -0.28
C PRO A 24 -2.64 10.24 -1.73
N VAL A 25 -3.07 9.05 -2.17
CA VAL A 25 -3.51 8.86 -3.56
C VAL A 25 -4.96 8.41 -3.65
N PHE A 26 -5.44 7.58 -2.72
CA PHE A 26 -6.81 7.10 -2.71
C PHE A 26 -7.31 6.94 -1.29
N TRP A 27 -8.64 7.05 -1.13
CA TRP A 27 -9.32 6.76 0.13
C TRP A 27 -10.38 5.70 -0.12
N PHE A 28 -10.52 4.78 0.82
CA PHE A 28 -11.48 3.66 0.72
C PHE A 28 -12.29 3.55 2.01
N PRO A 29 -13.61 3.34 1.92
CA PRO A 29 -14.41 3.09 3.12
C PRO A 29 -14.09 1.75 3.77
N GLU A 30 -13.62 0.76 3.00
CA GLU A 30 -13.33 -0.58 3.50
C GLU A 30 -11.88 -0.97 3.30
N ARG A 31 -11.31 -1.62 4.33
CA ARG A 31 -9.92 -2.08 4.31
C ARG A 31 -9.64 -3.01 3.13
N ASN A 32 -10.52 -3.98 2.89
CA ASN A 32 -10.30 -4.99 1.84
C ASN A 32 -10.26 -4.39 0.44
N LYS A 33 -11.07 -3.38 0.18
CA LYS A 33 -11.05 -2.68 -1.12
C LYS A 33 -9.73 -1.95 -1.34
N GLY A 34 -9.24 -1.29 -0.31
CA GLY A 34 -7.95 -0.61 -0.37
C GLY A 34 -6.80 -1.58 -0.60
N LEU A 35 -6.80 -2.72 0.10
CA LEU A 35 -5.78 -3.74 -0.08
C LEU A 35 -5.79 -4.33 -1.49
N GLU A 36 -6.97 -4.57 -2.03
CA GLU A 36 -7.12 -5.08 -3.40
C GLU A 36 -6.46 -4.14 -4.41
N ILE A 37 -6.75 -2.85 -4.32
CA ILE A 37 -6.18 -1.85 -5.21
C ILE A 37 -4.67 -1.69 -4.98
N ALA A 38 -4.24 -1.67 -3.72
CA ALA A 38 -2.82 -1.56 -3.40
C ALA A 38 -2.02 -2.74 -3.96
N ARG A 39 -2.56 -3.96 -3.88
CA ARG A 39 -1.91 -5.15 -4.46
C ARG A 39 -1.81 -5.06 -5.97
N LEU A 40 -2.86 -4.58 -6.65
CA LEU A 40 -2.83 -4.37 -8.10
C LEU A 40 -1.77 -3.35 -8.50
N MET A 41 -1.66 -2.26 -7.75
CA MET A 41 -0.64 -1.24 -8.01
C MET A 41 0.77 -1.79 -7.83
N ALA A 42 1.00 -2.52 -6.75
CA ALA A 42 2.31 -3.11 -6.45
C ALA A 42 2.71 -4.14 -7.52
N ASP A 43 1.76 -4.98 -7.91
CA ASP A 43 1.99 -6.01 -8.92
C ASP A 43 2.31 -5.39 -10.29
N ALA A 44 1.56 -4.36 -10.68
CA ALA A 44 1.81 -3.63 -11.93
C ALA A 44 3.20 -2.99 -11.96
N ARG A 45 3.64 -2.42 -10.85
CA ARG A 45 4.98 -1.82 -10.75
C ARG A 45 6.08 -2.86 -10.88
N SER A 46 5.88 -4.01 -10.24
CA SER A 46 6.83 -5.11 -10.32
C SER A 46 6.96 -5.60 -11.77
N LEU A 47 5.83 -5.83 -12.43
CA LEU A 47 5.82 -6.34 -13.79
C LEU A 47 6.33 -5.34 -14.83
N ASN A 48 5.97 -4.08 -14.71
CA ASN A 48 6.25 -3.07 -15.74
C ASN A 48 7.57 -2.34 -15.55
N HIS A 49 8.02 -2.19 -14.31
CA HIS A 49 9.18 -1.35 -14.00
C HIS A 49 10.26 -2.07 -13.19
N GLY A 50 10.03 -3.32 -12.80
CA GLY A 50 10.96 -4.03 -11.93
C GLY A 50 11.12 -3.38 -10.56
N THR A 51 10.18 -2.54 -10.17
CA THR A 51 10.22 -1.84 -8.88
C THR A 51 9.77 -2.78 -7.77
N ARG A 52 10.61 -2.93 -6.75
CA ARG A 52 10.21 -3.67 -5.55
C ARG A 52 9.25 -2.80 -4.75
N THR A 53 8.08 -3.32 -4.43
CA THR A 53 7.07 -2.60 -3.67
C THR A 53 6.72 -3.33 -2.39
N MET A 54 6.77 -2.61 -1.27
CA MET A 54 6.34 -3.11 0.02
C MET A 54 4.93 -2.60 0.29
N LEU A 55 4.07 -3.48 0.78
CA LEU A 55 2.72 -3.09 1.19
C LEU A 55 2.62 -3.20 2.70
N GLU A 56 2.39 -2.05 3.34
CA GLU A 56 2.26 -1.94 4.78
C GLU A 56 0.85 -1.49 5.15
N VAL A 57 0.32 -2.02 6.23
CA VAL A 57 -1.03 -1.69 6.70
C VAL A 57 -0.97 -1.42 8.18
N GLN A 58 -1.66 -0.38 8.62
CA GLN A 58 -1.79 -0.06 10.03
C GLN A 58 -2.63 -1.13 10.73
N ASN A 59 -2.08 -1.71 11.79
CA ASN A 59 -2.79 -2.75 12.54
C ASN A 59 -3.63 -2.15 13.68
N ASP A 60 -4.23 -3.01 14.50
CA ASP A 60 -5.11 -2.57 15.59
C ASP A 60 -4.38 -1.80 16.70
N ASP A 61 -3.07 -1.95 16.78
CA ASP A 61 -2.22 -1.24 17.75
C ASP A 61 -1.66 0.06 17.18
N ASP A 62 -2.16 0.50 16.03
CA ASP A 62 -1.71 1.69 15.29
C ASP A 62 -0.26 1.59 14.79
N ALA A 63 0.34 0.41 14.82
CA ALA A 63 1.65 0.16 14.24
C ALA A 63 1.53 -0.26 12.78
N MET A 64 2.56 0.02 11.99
CA MET A 64 2.61 -0.41 10.59
C MET A 64 3.13 -1.83 10.50
N GLU A 65 2.48 -2.63 9.69
CA GLU A 65 2.79 -4.04 9.51
C GLU A 65 2.98 -4.33 8.03
N THR A 66 4.11 -4.90 7.65
CA THR A 66 4.35 -5.31 6.26
C THR A 66 3.60 -6.60 6.00
N ILE A 67 2.64 -6.56 5.08
CA ILE A 67 1.81 -7.73 4.77
C ILE A 67 2.19 -8.39 3.45
N ALA A 68 2.93 -7.71 2.58
CA ALA A 68 3.37 -8.26 1.31
C ALA A 68 4.55 -7.50 0.76
N ALA A 69 5.38 -8.19 -0.03
CA ALA A 69 6.47 -7.59 -0.79
C ALA A 69 6.39 -8.13 -2.22
N PHE A 70 6.46 -7.23 -3.19
CA PHE A 70 6.37 -7.55 -4.61
C PHE A 70 7.71 -7.22 -5.26
N ALA A 71 8.31 -8.21 -5.85
CA ALA A 71 9.62 -8.06 -6.49
C ALA A 71 9.52 -8.01 -8.01
#